data_6df38f6efc163e01668e1208f23745c9
#
_entry.id   6df38f6efc163e01668e1208f23745c9
#
_cell.length_a   1.000
_cell.length_b   1.000
_cell.length_c   1.000
_cell.angle_alpha   90.00
_cell.angle_beta   90.00
_cell.angle_gamma   90.00
#
_symmetry.space_group_name_H-M   'P 1'
#
loop_
_entity.id
_entity.type
_entity.pdbx_description
1 polymer ?
#
loop_
_entity_poly.entity_id
_entity_poly.type
_entity_poly.pdbx_seq_one_letter_code
_entity_poly.pdbx_strand_id
1 'polypeptide(L)'
;KTIDLIMLDTRLDDREEQIGTTGTSVNSPTRKMISDAQKTWMNDKLLNTTSKWKFLVQQVMMAPVRVFGTPMNEDQWNGYPAERDNLSNFIVNNNINNFVVLTGDIHTSWANDLPRSNYVSSTGAGSWGVEFVTPSVTSPGGPVELIFGNSFVKYKEGSKKGFIILDVTSPKVQADWYYVNTINTSSSTHQVGASWYVLDNENHLRQATNPILASTAITNVIQPDLCFTQILNTNPIAEEIKILSLY
;
A
#
# COMPACT_ATOMS: atom_id res chain seq x y z
N LYS A 1 -5.26 1.20 20.47
CA LYS A 1 -4.20 0.72 19.57
C LYS A 1 -4.30 1.50 18.26
N THR A 2 -3.16 2.03 17.77
CA THR A 2 -3.18 2.93 16.60
C THR A 2 -3.22 2.16 15.30
N ILE A 3 -2.42 1.10 15.15
CA ILE A 3 -2.26 0.34 13.91
C ILE A 3 -2.43 -1.16 14.16
N ASP A 4 -3.02 -1.85 13.19
CA ASP A 4 -2.87 -3.28 12.98
C ASP A 4 -2.25 -3.53 11.61
N LEU A 5 -1.17 -4.31 11.57
CA LEU A 5 -0.51 -4.75 10.34
C LEU A 5 -0.98 -6.16 10.02
N ILE A 6 -1.72 -6.31 8.93
CA ILE A 6 -2.20 -7.59 8.41
C ILE A 6 -1.34 -7.91 7.18
N MET A 7 -0.38 -8.80 7.37
CA MET A 7 0.60 -9.13 6.33
C MET A 7 0.15 -10.38 5.56
N LEU A 8 0.01 -10.25 4.25
CA LEU A 8 -0.38 -11.33 3.35
C LEU A 8 0.84 -11.90 2.60
N ASP A 9 0.72 -13.15 2.22
CA ASP A 9 1.52 -13.76 1.18
C ASP A 9 0.68 -13.87 -0.11
N THR A 10 0.97 -13.00 -1.08
CA THR A 10 0.33 -13.01 -2.41
C THR A 10 1.18 -13.71 -3.47
N ARG A 11 2.23 -14.44 -3.06
CA ARG A 11 3.17 -15.08 -3.97
C ARG A 11 3.11 -16.61 -3.92
N LEU A 12 3.06 -17.18 -2.72
CA LEU A 12 3.26 -18.62 -2.53
C LEU A 12 2.03 -19.33 -1.94
N ASP A 13 1.12 -18.60 -1.27
CA ASP A 13 0.01 -19.18 -0.53
C ASP A 13 -1.19 -19.50 -1.44
N ASP A 14 -1.16 -20.64 -2.12
CA ASP A 14 -2.24 -21.18 -2.97
C ASP A 14 -2.69 -20.20 -4.09
N ARG A 15 -1.78 -19.36 -4.55
CA ARG A 15 -2.03 -18.44 -5.65
C ARG A 15 -2.20 -19.22 -6.96
N GLU A 16 -3.31 -18.96 -7.66
CA GLU A 16 -3.52 -19.56 -8.98
C GLU A 16 -2.59 -18.97 -10.05
N GLU A 17 -2.28 -19.77 -11.06
CA GLU A 17 -1.45 -19.39 -12.20
C GLU A 17 -2.00 -18.16 -12.94
N GLN A 18 -1.11 -17.34 -13.45
CA GLN A 18 -1.45 -16.14 -14.23
C GLN A 18 -2.00 -16.54 -15.60
N ILE A 19 -3.11 -15.93 -16.02
CA ILE A 19 -3.79 -16.22 -17.28
C ILE A 19 -4.11 -14.97 -18.11
N GLY A 20 -3.45 -13.84 -17.81
CA GLY A 20 -3.70 -12.55 -18.43
C GLY A 20 -4.63 -11.64 -17.60
N THR A 21 -4.98 -10.49 -18.18
CA THR A 21 -5.83 -9.47 -17.52
C THR A 21 -7.16 -9.26 -18.24
N THR A 22 -7.42 -9.99 -19.32
CA THR A 22 -8.61 -9.83 -20.16
C THR A 22 -9.26 -11.20 -20.45
N GLY A 23 -10.52 -11.15 -20.86
CA GLY A 23 -11.31 -12.34 -21.13
C GLY A 23 -12.21 -12.78 -19.97
N THR A 24 -13.01 -13.81 -20.20
CA THR A 24 -13.99 -14.29 -19.21
C THR A 24 -13.32 -15.06 -18.07
N SER A 25 -12.26 -15.81 -18.36
CA SER A 25 -11.57 -16.67 -17.38
C SER A 25 -10.91 -15.86 -16.27
N VAL A 26 -10.36 -14.67 -16.55
CA VAL A 26 -9.75 -13.80 -15.53
C VAL A 26 -10.78 -13.31 -14.51
N ASN A 27 -12.04 -13.16 -14.91
CA ASN A 27 -13.13 -12.71 -14.05
C ASN A 27 -13.84 -13.88 -13.31
N SER A 28 -13.31 -15.11 -13.39
CA SER A 28 -13.87 -16.23 -12.65
C SER A 28 -13.96 -15.91 -11.15
N PRO A 29 -15.11 -16.12 -10.51
CA PRO A 29 -15.28 -15.87 -9.08
C PRO A 29 -14.47 -16.83 -8.19
N THR A 30 -13.94 -17.90 -8.77
CA THR A 30 -13.14 -18.90 -8.07
C THR A 30 -11.63 -18.64 -8.15
N ARG A 31 -11.19 -17.66 -8.96
CA ARG A 31 -9.77 -17.33 -9.08
C ARG A 31 -9.21 -16.76 -7.78
N LYS A 32 -8.05 -17.27 -7.37
CA LYS A 32 -7.43 -16.96 -6.08
C LYS A 32 -6.08 -16.26 -6.25
N MET A 33 -5.94 -15.12 -5.58
CA MET A 33 -4.66 -14.47 -5.29
C MET A 33 -4.03 -15.04 -4.00
N ILE A 34 -4.86 -15.43 -3.05
CA ILE A 34 -4.49 -15.98 -1.75
C ILE A 34 -5.35 -17.21 -1.42
N SER A 35 -4.86 -18.07 -0.53
CA SER A 35 -5.64 -19.23 -0.06
C SER A 35 -6.93 -18.84 0.68
N ASP A 36 -7.89 -19.76 0.69
CA ASP A 36 -9.11 -19.56 1.47
C ASP A 36 -8.82 -19.49 2.97
N ALA A 37 -7.77 -20.17 3.44
CA ALA A 37 -7.31 -20.11 4.83
C ALA A 37 -6.79 -18.72 5.18
N GLN A 38 -5.91 -18.15 4.34
CA GLN A 38 -5.39 -16.79 4.52
C GLN A 38 -6.49 -15.73 4.41
N LYS A 39 -7.42 -15.89 3.47
CA LYS A 39 -8.59 -15.02 3.33
C LYS A 39 -9.46 -15.03 4.59
N THR A 40 -9.75 -16.21 5.13
CA THR A 40 -10.54 -16.36 6.36
C THR A 40 -9.83 -15.68 7.54
N TRP A 41 -8.53 -15.90 7.68
CA TRP A 41 -7.70 -15.27 8.70
C TRP A 41 -7.68 -13.74 8.56
N MET A 42 -7.46 -13.21 7.35
CA MET A 42 -7.47 -11.77 7.07
C MET A 42 -8.81 -11.15 7.43
N ASN A 43 -9.90 -11.77 7.01
CA ASN A 43 -11.26 -11.29 7.30
C ASN A 43 -11.53 -11.26 8.79
N ASP A 44 -11.13 -12.31 9.54
CA ASP A 44 -11.26 -12.36 11.00
C ASP A 44 -10.48 -11.22 11.67
N LYS A 45 -9.23 -10.96 11.23
CA LYS A 45 -8.42 -9.85 11.75
C LYS A 45 -9.07 -8.50 11.47
N LEU A 46 -9.56 -8.27 10.27
CA LEU A 46 -10.24 -7.03 9.89
C LEU A 46 -11.53 -6.78 10.68
N LEU A 47 -12.29 -7.82 11.00
CA LEU A 47 -13.52 -7.70 11.77
C LEU A 47 -13.28 -7.46 13.26
N ASN A 48 -12.24 -8.10 13.83
CA ASN A 48 -12.06 -8.14 15.28
C ASN A 48 -11.01 -7.13 15.79
N THR A 49 -10.33 -6.41 14.90
CA THR A 49 -9.36 -5.39 15.32
C THR A 49 -10.02 -4.18 15.96
N THR A 50 -9.47 -3.73 17.07
CA THR A 50 -9.84 -2.46 17.74
C THR A 50 -8.91 -1.31 17.35
N SER A 51 -7.93 -1.56 16.45
CA SER A 51 -6.99 -0.54 16.02
C SER A 51 -7.65 0.52 15.15
N LYS A 52 -7.18 1.74 15.28
CA LYS A 52 -7.66 2.88 14.49
C LYS A 52 -7.45 2.65 13.00
N TRP A 53 -6.23 2.28 12.61
CA TRP A 53 -5.82 2.04 11.22
C TRP A 53 -5.61 0.55 10.96
N LYS A 54 -6.10 0.06 9.83
CA LYS A 54 -5.95 -1.31 9.33
C LYS A 54 -5.05 -1.27 8.12
N PHE A 55 -3.82 -1.74 8.28
CA PHE A 55 -2.86 -1.81 7.19
C PHE A 55 -2.83 -3.23 6.63
N LEU A 56 -3.20 -3.36 5.36
CA LEU A 56 -2.97 -4.57 4.59
C LEU A 56 -1.61 -4.44 3.89
N VAL A 57 -0.65 -5.21 4.37
CA VAL A 57 0.71 -5.20 3.82
C VAL A 57 0.87 -6.41 2.90
N GLN A 58 1.13 -6.18 1.64
CA GLN A 58 1.18 -7.23 0.64
C GLN A 58 2.10 -6.86 -0.53
N GLN A 59 2.41 -7.81 -1.41
CA GLN A 59 3.52 -7.65 -2.34
C GLN A 59 3.15 -6.86 -3.59
N VAL A 60 1.96 -7.08 -4.19
CA VAL A 60 1.63 -6.64 -5.56
C VAL A 60 0.54 -5.56 -5.59
N MET A 61 0.58 -4.67 -6.58
CA MET A 61 -0.35 -3.54 -6.68
C MET A 61 -1.81 -3.99 -6.71
N MET A 62 -2.63 -3.36 -5.84
CA MET A 62 -4.06 -3.62 -5.72
C MET A 62 -4.91 -2.72 -6.60
N ALA A 63 -4.53 -1.47 -6.77
CA ALA A 63 -5.28 -0.52 -7.59
C ALA A 63 -5.47 -1.03 -9.04
N PRO A 64 -6.68 -0.89 -9.63
CA PRO A 64 -7.02 -1.46 -10.94
C PRO A 64 -6.48 -0.61 -12.11
N VAL A 65 -5.18 -0.36 -12.11
CA VAL A 65 -4.53 0.48 -13.12
C VAL A 65 -4.68 -0.11 -14.52
N ARG A 66 -4.95 0.77 -15.49
CA ARG A 66 -5.12 0.44 -16.91
C ARG A 66 -4.14 1.23 -17.77
N VAL A 67 -3.66 0.60 -18.82
CA VAL A 67 -2.87 1.22 -19.90
C VAL A 67 -3.71 1.17 -21.17
N PHE A 68 -3.99 2.32 -21.75
CA PHE A 68 -4.89 2.42 -22.91
C PHE A 68 -6.23 1.67 -22.74
N GLY A 69 -6.78 1.71 -21.52
CA GLY A 69 -8.04 1.05 -21.19
C GLY A 69 -7.94 -0.47 -20.87
N THR A 70 -6.78 -1.10 -21.10
CA THR A 70 -6.54 -2.50 -20.76
C THR A 70 -5.97 -2.62 -19.35
N PRO A 71 -6.47 -3.52 -18.49
CA PRO A 71 -5.88 -3.75 -17.16
C PRO A 71 -4.40 -4.11 -17.28
N MET A 72 -3.58 -3.42 -16.51
CA MET A 72 -2.14 -3.59 -16.51
C MET A 72 -1.75 -4.78 -15.62
N ASN A 73 -0.78 -5.56 -16.08
CA ASN A 73 -0.04 -6.55 -15.28
C ASN A 73 -0.91 -7.64 -14.61
N GLU A 74 -0.88 -8.84 -15.18
CA GLU A 74 -1.59 -10.02 -14.68
C GLU A 74 -1.03 -10.58 -13.36
N ASP A 75 0.21 -10.23 -13.06
CA ASP A 75 0.88 -10.60 -11.82
C ASP A 75 0.34 -9.84 -10.59
N GLN A 76 -0.45 -8.81 -10.81
CA GLN A 76 -1.06 -7.99 -9.78
C GLN A 76 -2.55 -8.34 -9.60
N TRP A 77 -3.26 -7.63 -8.75
CA TRP A 77 -4.69 -7.85 -8.52
C TRP A 77 -5.55 -7.65 -9.78
N ASN A 78 -5.00 -7.12 -10.85
CA ASN A 78 -5.65 -7.10 -12.16
C ASN A 78 -5.80 -8.48 -12.80
N GLY A 79 -4.98 -9.46 -12.43
CA GLY A 79 -5.14 -10.86 -12.79
C GLY A 79 -6.17 -11.62 -11.94
N TYR A 80 -6.69 -10.98 -10.86
CA TYR A 80 -7.62 -11.59 -9.88
C TYR A 80 -8.74 -10.60 -9.51
N PRO A 81 -9.43 -10.01 -10.50
CA PRO A 81 -10.36 -8.90 -10.25
C PRO A 81 -11.54 -9.30 -9.37
N ALA A 82 -12.06 -10.52 -9.53
CA ALA A 82 -13.18 -11.01 -8.72
C ALA A 82 -12.81 -11.09 -7.22
N GLU A 83 -11.61 -11.53 -6.90
CA GLU A 83 -11.17 -11.60 -5.49
C GLU A 83 -10.92 -10.20 -4.91
N ARG A 84 -10.33 -9.27 -5.68
CA ARG A 84 -10.23 -7.87 -5.27
C ARG A 84 -11.60 -7.25 -5.01
N ASP A 85 -12.57 -7.50 -5.87
CA ASP A 85 -13.93 -7.00 -5.72
C ASP A 85 -14.63 -7.62 -4.51
N ASN A 86 -14.38 -8.90 -4.21
CA ASN A 86 -14.86 -9.56 -2.99
C ASN A 86 -14.29 -8.91 -1.73
N LEU A 87 -12.96 -8.61 -1.71
CA LEU A 87 -12.34 -7.88 -0.61
C LEU A 87 -12.94 -6.47 -0.46
N SER A 88 -13.10 -5.73 -1.55
CA SER A 88 -13.74 -4.42 -1.55
C SER A 88 -15.16 -4.48 -0.97
N ASN A 89 -15.95 -5.46 -1.38
CA ASN A 89 -17.29 -5.67 -0.87
C ASN A 89 -17.27 -6.02 0.63
N PHE A 90 -16.32 -6.85 1.05
CA PHE A 90 -16.17 -7.21 2.47
C PHE A 90 -15.87 -5.96 3.33
N ILE A 91 -14.91 -5.14 2.93
CA ILE A 91 -14.54 -3.89 3.62
C ILE A 91 -15.76 -2.97 3.76
N VAL A 92 -16.47 -2.73 2.66
CA VAL A 92 -17.59 -1.79 2.64
C VAL A 92 -18.81 -2.31 3.41
N ASN A 93 -19.17 -3.58 3.22
CA ASN A 93 -20.37 -4.17 3.86
C ASN A 93 -20.21 -4.31 5.38
N ASN A 94 -18.98 -4.41 5.87
CA ASN A 94 -18.69 -4.48 7.30
C ASN A 94 -18.31 -3.12 7.91
N ASN A 95 -18.42 -2.02 7.15
CA ASN A 95 -18.06 -0.66 7.59
C ASN A 95 -16.63 -0.57 8.14
N ILE A 96 -15.69 -1.25 7.51
CA ILE A 96 -14.28 -1.21 7.91
C ILE A 96 -13.66 0.07 7.38
N ASN A 97 -13.47 1.05 8.25
CA ASN A 97 -12.87 2.34 7.95
C ASN A 97 -11.35 2.34 8.17
N ASN A 98 -10.67 3.37 7.65
CA ASN A 98 -9.23 3.57 7.85
C ASN A 98 -8.41 2.38 7.31
N PHE A 99 -8.76 1.93 6.11
CA PHE A 99 -8.11 0.83 5.44
C PHE A 99 -7.04 1.34 4.48
N VAL A 100 -5.79 0.92 4.72
CA VAL A 100 -4.62 1.34 3.96
C VAL A 100 -3.89 0.11 3.44
N VAL A 101 -3.56 0.08 2.17
CA VAL A 101 -2.75 -0.96 1.54
C VAL A 101 -1.33 -0.47 1.35
N LEU A 102 -0.36 -1.27 1.76
CA LEU A 102 1.06 -1.04 1.51
C LEU A 102 1.57 -2.10 0.53
N THR A 103 2.23 -1.62 -0.52
CA THR A 103 2.62 -2.44 -1.66
C THR A 103 4.05 -2.13 -2.12
N GLY A 104 4.68 -3.11 -2.75
CA GLY A 104 5.99 -2.98 -3.41
C GLY A 104 5.97 -3.55 -4.82
N ASP A 105 6.99 -4.33 -5.17
CA ASP A 105 7.14 -5.20 -6.35
C ASP A 105 7.25 -4.49 -7.71
N ILE A 106 6.38 -3.55 -8.03
CA ILE A 106 6.31 -2.92 -9.36
C ILE A 106 7.51 -2.00 -9.68
N HIS A 107 8.40 -1.76 -8.72
CA HIS A 107 9.61 -0.95 -8.84
C HIS A 107 9.37 0.53 -9.16
N THR A 108 8.15 1.01 -9.01
CA THR A 108 7.71 2.39 -9.23
C THR A 108 6.89 2.87 -8.05
N SER A 109 6.79 4.18 -7.86
CA SER A 109 6.05 4.78 -6.74
C SER A 109 4.65 5.14 -7.14
N TRP A 110 3.66 4.87 -6.27
CA TRP A 110 2.26 5.27 -6.50
C TRP A 110 1.56 5.65 -5.20
N ALA A 111 0.61 6.58 -5.35
CA ALA A 111 -0.41 6.85 -4.35
C ALA A 111 -1.78 6.75 -5.04
N ASN A 112 -2.61 5.81 -4.60
CA ASN A 112 -3.86 5.48 -5.25
C ASN A 112 -5.03 5.53 -4.26
N ASP A 113 -6.16 6.13 -4.66
CA ASP A 113 -7.44 5.72 -4.07
C ASP A 113 -7.81 4.34 -4.62
N LEU A 114 -8.47 3.50 -3.83
CA LEU A 114 -8.93 2.19 -4.28
C LEU A 114 -10.39 2.30 -4.77
N PRO A 115 -10.63 2.40 -6.10
CA PRO A 115 -11.93 2.76 -6.62
C PRO A 115 -12.89 1.58 -6.72
N ARG A 116 -14.18 1.86 -6.53
CA ARG A 116 -15.30 1.05 -7.01
C ARG A 116 -15.89 1.67 -8.29
N SER A 117 -16.90 1.03 -8.86
CA SER A 117 -17.54 1.49 -10.12
C SER A 117 -18.15 2.90 -10.03
N ASN A 118 -18.54 3.35 -8.85
CA ASN A 118 -19.12 4.67 -8.57
C ASN A 118 -18.09 5.70 -8.07
N TYR A 119 -16.82 5.48 -8.31
CA TYR A 119 -15.76 6.37 -7.84
C TYR A 119 -15.80 7.76 -8.45
N VAL A 120 -15.66 8.79 -7.61
CA VAL A 120 -15.59 10.21 -7.98
C VAL A 120 -14.26 10.79 -7.54
N SER A 121 -13.40 11.10 -8.51
CA SER A 121 -12.00 11.51 -8.25
C SER A 121 -11.83 12.78 -7.41
N SER A 122 -12.78 13.74 -7.54
CA SER A 122 -12.69 15.02 -6.83
C SER A 122 -13.02 14.92 -5.33
N THR A 123 -13.77 13.89 -4.93
CA THR A 123 -14.25 13.72 -3.56
C THR A 123 -13.77 12.44 -2.90
N GLY A 124 -13.25 11.46 -3.69
CA GLY A 124 -12.96 10.13 -3.23
C GLY A 124 -14.20 9.26 -2.97
N ALA A 125 -15.40 9.77 -3.25
CA ALA A 125 -16.62 8.97 -3.10
C ALA A 125 -16.50 7.68 -3.93
N GLY A 126 -16.93 6.55 -3.36
CA GLY A 126 -16.77 5.23 -3.99
C GLY A 126 -15.37 4.63 -3.85
N SER A 127 -14.44 5.25 -3.13
CA SER A 127 -13.21 4.61 -2.70
C SER A 127 -13.46 3.76 -1.45
N TRP A 128 -12.82 2.58 -1.37
CA TRP A 128 -12.94 1.66 -0.22
C TRP A 128 -11.65 1.58 0.61
N GLY A 129 -10.61 2.30 0.23
CA GLY A 129 -9.33 2.40 0.90
C GLY A 129 -8.35 3.21 0.09
N VAL A 130 -7.12 3.28 0.55
CA VAL A 130 -6.01 3.91 -0.16
C VAL A 130 -4.83 2.96 -0.26
N GLU A 131 -3.98 3.15 -1.28
CA GLU A 131 -2.78 2.34 -1.48
C GLU A 131 -1.55 3.23 -1.63
N PHE A 132 -0.48 2.89 -0.92
CA PHE A 132 0.85 3.46 -1.08
C PHE A 132 1.80 2.38 -1.60
N VAL A 133 2.44 2.66 -2.74
CA VAL A 133 3.38 1.75 -3.39
C VAL A 133 4.79 2.32 -3.29
N THR A 134 5.68 1.54 -2.67
CA THR A 134 7.08 1.93 -2.52
C THR A 134 7.87 1.72 -3.81
N PRO A 135 8.85 2.59 -4.14
CA PRO A 135 9.77 2.34 -5.23
C PRO A 135 10.71 1.17 -4.94
N SER A 136 11.44 0.72 -5.93
CA SER A 136 12.58 -0.18 -5.71
C SER A 136 13.75 0.55 -5.07
N VAL A 137 14.61 -0.21 -4.39
CA VAL A 137 15.90 0.28 -3.88
C VAL A 137 16.92 0.39 -5.03
N THR A 138 17.02 -0.63 -5.89
CA THR A 138 18.03 -0.70 -6.98
C THR A 138 17.48 -1.19 -8.31
N SER A 139 16.39 -1.97 -8.31
CA SER A 139 15.83 -2.56 -9.53
C SER A 139 15.35 -1.48 -10.53
N PRO A 140 15.44 -1.72 -11.83
CA PRO A 140 14.90 -0.80 -12.84
C PRO A 140 13.42 -0.51 -12.60
N GLY A 141 13.02 0.74 -12.82
CA GLY A 141 11.61 1.15 -12.87
C GLY A 141 10.99 0.96 -14.25
N GLY A 142 9.87 1.63 -14.50
CA GLY A 142 9.14 1.55 -15.76
C GLY A 142 8.55 2.89 -16.20
N PRO A 143 8.13 2.99 -17.47
CA PRO A 143 7.58 4.22 -18.05
C PRO A 143 6.13 4.45 -17.55
N VAL A 144 5.96 5.08 -16.39
CA VAL A 144 4.65 5.41 -15.82
C VAL A 144 3.95 6.55 -16.58
N GLU A 145 4.67 7.30 -17.41
CA GLU A 145 4.14 8.42 -18.20
C GLU A 145 3.05 7.97 -19.17
N LEU A 146 3.13 6.74 -19.68
CA LEU A 146 2.14 6.15 -20.59
C LEU A 146 0.84 5.73 -19.90
N ILE A 147 0.82 5.79 -18.57
CA ILE A 147 -0.33 5.40 -17.76
C ILE A 147 -1.17 6.64 -17.46
N PHE A 148 -2.21 6.85 -18.23
CA PHE A 148 -3.17 7.96 -18.09
C PHE A 148 -4.63 7.44 -18.06
N GLY A 149 -5.57 8.32 -17.75
CA GLY A 149 -7.00 7.97 -17.69
C GLY A 149 -7.42 7.20 -16.43
N ASN A 150 -6.52 7.04 -15.46
CA ASN A 150 -6.80 6.40 -14.17
C ASN A 150 -6.99 7.49 -13.10
N SER A 151 -8.20 8.02 -12.99
CA SER A 151 -8.51 9.20 -12.15
C SER A 151 -8.30 8.97 -10.65
N PHE A 152 -8.19 7.72 -10.22
CA PHE A 152 -7.89 7.31 -8.84
C PHE A 152 -6.38 7.32 -8.53
N VAL A 153 -5.51 7.37 -9.53
CA VAL A 153 -4.06 7.53 -9.34
C VAL A 153 -3.79 8.99 -9.00
N LYS A 154 -3.30 9.25 -7.80
CA LYS A 154 -3.00 10.60 -7.29
C LYS A 154 -1.54 10.98 -7.50
N TYR A 155 -0.66 9.99 -7.43
CA TYR A 155 0.78 10.17 -7.65
C TYR A 155 1.37 8.94 -8.32
N LYS A 156 2.37 9.16 -9.16
CA LYS A 156 3.20 8.10 -9.76
C LYS A 156 4.58 8.65 -10.12
N GLU A 157 5.61 7.82 -9.92
CA GLU A 157 7.00 8.09 -10.31
C GLU A 157 7.65 6.77 -10.74
N GLY A 158 8.21 6.72 -11.95
CA GLY A 158 8.65 5.47 -12.58
C GLY A 158 10.15 5.21 -12.55
N SER A 159 10.97 6.22 -12.33
CA SER A 159 12.41 6.14 -12.57
C SER A 159 13.26 6.17 -11.29
N LYS A 160 12.80 6.89 -10.28
CA LYS A 160 13.56 7.16 -9.06
C LYS A 160 13.59 5.96 -8.13
N LYS A 161 14.66 5.84 -7.36
CA LYS A 161 14.91 4.77 -6.39
C LYS A 161 14.88 5.35 -4.99
N GLY A 162 14.39 4.56 -4.04
CA GLY A 162 14.28 5.08 -2.68
C GLY A 162 13.34 4.26 -1.80
N PHE A 163 12.64 4.96 -0.91
CA PHE A 163 11.80 4.35 0.11
C PHE A 163 10.64 5.29 0.49
N ILE A 164 9.69 4.75 1.24
CA ILE A 164 8.59 5.52 1.85
C ILE A 164 8.82 5.59 3.37
N ILE A 165 8.58 6.76 3.94
CA ILE A 165 8.37 6.90 5.39
C ILE A 165 6.88 7.14 5.61
N LEU A 166 6.29 6.36 6.53
CA LEU A 166 4.91 6.53 6.96
C LEU A 166 4.89 7.18 8.34
N ASP A 167 4.15 8.26 8.45
CA ASP A 167 3.77 8.86 9.74
C ASP A 167 2.30 8.52 10.02
N VAL A 168 2.08 7.79 11.11
CA VAL A 168 0.75 7.31 11.47
C VAL A 168 0.33 7.87 12.81
N THR A 169 -0.65 8.75 12.74
CA THR A 169 -1.29 9.35 13.90
C THR A 169 -2.77 8.98 13.96
N SER A 170 -3.44 9.25 15.06
CA SER A 170 -4.88 8.99 15.15
C SER A 170 -5.68 9.73 14.06
N PRO A 171 -5.45 11.03 13.75
CA PRO A 171 -6.23 11.75 12.74
C PRO A 171 -5.80 11.50 11.30
N LYS A 172 -4.59 11.00 11.04
CA LYS A 172 -4.13 10.81 9.65
C LYS A 172 -2.99 9.81 9.51
N VAL A 173 -2.86 9.27 8.28
CA VAL A 173 -1.65 8.60 7.79
C VAL A 173 -1.06 9.43 6.67
N GLN A 174 0.22 9.74 6.75
CA GLN A 174 0.97 10.42 5.69
C GLN A 174 2.12 9.54 5.22
N ALA A 175 2.27 9.44 3.90
CA ALA A 175 3.36 8.76 3.23
C ALA A 175 4.26 9.80 2.53
N ASP A 176 5.54 9.75 2.83
CA ASP A 176 6.56 10.59 2.23
C ASP A 176 7.54 9.73 1.42
N TRP A 177 7.61 9.95 0.10
CA TRP A 177 8.56 9.27 -0.77
C TRP A 177 9.90 9.99 -0.73
N TYR A 178 10.94 9.26 -0.37
CA TYR A 178 12.32 9.72 -0.39
C TYR A 178 13.08 9.03 -1.49
N TYR A 179 13.76 9.82 -2.32
CA TYR A 179 14.53 9.31 -3.44
C TYR A 179 16.01 9.57 -3.24
N VAL A 180 16.82 8.51 -3.43
CA VAL A 180 18.28 8.62 -3.40
C VAL A 180 18.77 9.28 -4.67
N ASN A 181 19.87 10.04 -4.56
CA ASN A 181 20.41 10.77 -5.71
C ASN A 181 21.09 9.84 -6.71
N THR A 182 21.63 8.70 -6.26
CA THR A 182 22.30 7.71 -7.10
C THR A 182 22.30 6.34 -6.42
N ILE A 183 22.28 5.29 -7.24
CA ILE A 183 22.48 3.90 -6.82
C ILE A 183 23.81 3.33 -7.35
N ASN A 184 24.58 4.12 -8.13
CA ASN A 184 25.82 3.67 -8.75
C ASN A 184 27.01 3.74 -7.80
N THR A 185 26.91 4.52 -6.74
CA THR A 185 27.92 4.68 -5.70
C THR A 185 27.24 4.74 -4.35
N SER A 186 27.94 4.34 -3.27
CA SER A 186 27.43 4.47 -1.92
C SER A 186 27.16 5.95 -1.61
N SER A 187 25.91 6.27 -1.24
CA SER A 187 25.48 7.63 -0.91
C SER A 187 24.34 7.58 0.10
N SER A 188 24.40 8.45 1.08
CA SER A 188 23.30 8.68 2.03
C SER A 188 22.42 9.88 1.65
N THR A 189 22.74 10.58 0.52
CA THR A 189 21.95 11.73 0.11
C THR A 189 20.64 11.31 -0.54
N HIS A 190 19.58 11.89 -0.05
CA HIS A 190 18.22 11.67 -0.55
C HIS A 190 17.43 12.98 -0.53
N GLN A 191 16.34 12.99 -1.26
CA GLN A 191 15.43 14.13 -1.30
C GLN A 191 13.98 13.66 -1.23
N VAL A 192 13.11 14.50 -0.71
CA VAL A 192 11.67 14.26 -0.74
C VAL A 192 11.18 14.42 -2.18
N GLY A 193 10.45 13.43 -2.67
CA GLY A 193 9.86 13.45 -4.00
C GLY A 193 8.39 13.82 -3.99
N ALA A 194 7.64 13.28 -3.04
CA ALA A 194 6.22 13.53 -2.88
C ALA A 194 5.77 13.22 -1.46
N SER A 195 4.67 13.84 -1.07
CA SER A 195 4.01 13.61 0.23
C SER A 195 2.51 13.55 0.02
N TRP A 196 1.88 12.46 0.47
CA TRP A 196 0.43 12.25 0.35
C TRP A 196 -0.13 11.71 1.65
N TYR A 197 -1.36 12.09 1.99
CA TYR A 197 -2.00 11.65 3.23
C TYR A 197 -3.46 11.28 3.05
N VAL A 198 -3.97 10.48 3.97
CA VAL A 198 -5.38 10.17 4.15
C VAL A 198 -5.80 10.55 5.57
N LEU A 199 -6.99 11.13 5.71
CA LEU A 199 -7.55 11.49 7.01
C LEU A 199 -8.38 10.35 7.60
N ASP A 200 -8.54 10.38 8.92
CA ASP A 200 -9.44 9.50 9.65
C ASP A 200 -10.86 9.50 9.07
N ASN A 201 -11.43 8.32 8.90
CA ASN A 201 -12.73 8.06 8.29
C ASN A 201 -12.87 8.53 6.83
N GLU A 202 -11.76 8.73 6.14
CA GLU A 202 -11.74 8.99 4.72
C GLU A 202 -10.99 7.89 3.97
N ASN A 203 -11.33 7.73 2.68
CA ASN A 203 -10.65 6.83 1.75
C ASN A 203 -10.17 7.61 0.52
N HIS A 204 -9.67 8.83 0.74
CA HIS A 204 -9.28 9.76 -0.31
C HIS A 204 -7.95 10.42 0.01
N LEU A 205 -7.00 10.25 -0.92
CA LEU A 205 -5.67 10.82 -0.78
C LEU A 205 -5.65 12.30 -1.14
N ARG A 206 -4.93 13.05 -0.31
CA ARG A 206 -4.62 14.46 -0.52
C ARG A 206 -3.12 14.69 -0.56
N GLN A 207 -2.68 15.60 -1.40
CA GLN A 207 -1.28 16.00 -1.44
C GLN A 207 -0.93 16.82 -0.21
N ALA A 208 0.14 16.44 0.48
CA ALA A 208 0.69 17.23 1.57
C ALA A 208 1.65 18.29 1.03
N THR A 209 1.64 19.46 1.64
CA THR A 209 2.54 20.56 1.25
C THR A 209 3.99 20.28 1.65
N ASN A 210 4.18 19.59 2.78
CA ASN A 210 5.50 19.30 3.32
C ASN A 210 5.57 17.86 3.81
N PRO A 211 6.76 17.23 3.76
CA PRO A 211 6.99 15.97 4.44
C PRO A 211 6.89 16.15 5.95
N ILE A 212 6.65 15.07 6.65
CA ILE A 212 6.73 15.06 8.11
C ILE A 212 8.20 15.23 8.52
N LEU A 213 8.45 16.23 9.34
CA LEU A 213 9.77 16.40 9.93
C LEU A 213 10.03 15.26 10.92
N ALA A 214 11.22 14.67 10.84
CA ALA A 214 11.64 13.70 11.83
C ALA A 214 11.51 14.31 13.23
N SER A 215 10.80 13.62 14.14
CA SER A 215 10.77 14.04 15.53
C SER A 215 12.20 14.03 16.08
N THR A 216 12.64 15.13 16.64
CA THR A 216 13.95 15.24 17.29
C THR A 216 14.04 14.39 18.58
N ALA A 217 12.94 13.73 18.96
CA ALA A 217 12.85 12.93 20.19
C ALA A 217 13.42 11.51 20.08
N ILE A 218 13.82 11.03 18.88
CA ILE A 218 14.45 9.71 18.75
C ILE A 218 15.96 9.87 18.80
N THR A 219 16.51 10.05 20.00
CA THR A 219 17.96 9.98 20.24
C THR A 219 18.49 8.55 20.45
N ASN A 220 17.63 7.56 20.46
CA ASN A 220 18.02 6.16 20.56
C ASN A 220 17.86 5.47 19.21
N VAL A 221 18.91 5.51 18.42
CA VAL A 221 19.06 4.62 17.25
C VAL A 221 19.07 3.19 17.79
N ILE A 222 18.04 2.41 17.47
CA ILE A 222 18.06 0.96 17.71
C ILE A 222 19.18 0.43 16.83
N GLN A 223 20.24 -0.06 17.46
CA GLN A 223 21.35 -0.67 16.75
C GLN A 223 20.85 -1.95 16.02
N PRO A 224 21.40 -2.29 14.86
CA PRO A 224 20.91 -3.40 14.01
C PRO A 224 20.97 -4.79 14.63
N ASP A 225 21.59 -4.95 15.80
CA ASP A 225 21.86 -6.25 16.43
C ASP A 225 20.78 -6.75 17.40
N LEU A 226 19.64 -6.04 17.53
CA LEU A 226 18.56 -6.52 18.39
C LEU A 226 17.62 -7.44 17.60
N CYS A 227 17.80 -8.74 17.82
CA CYS A 227 16.91 -9.80 17.39
C CYS A 227 15.45 -9.48 17.78
N PHE A 228 14.51 -9.71 16.88
CA PHE A 228 13.05 -9.45 16.98
C PHE A 228 12.38 -9.97 18.27
N THR A 229 13.03 -10.79 19.04
CA THR A 229 12.53 -11.40 20.29
C THR A 229 12.49 -10.46 21.50
N GLN A 230 13.11 -9.27 21.47
CA GLN A 230 13.15 -8.36 22.63
C GLN A 230 12.12 -7.21 22.58
N ILE A 231 11.39 -7.04 21.49
CA ILE A 231 10.42 -5.95 21.33
C ILE A 231 9.12 -6.18 22.12
N LEU A 232 8.88 -7.38 22.63
CA LEU A 232 7.64 -7.73 23.30
C LEU A 232 7.54 -7.38 24.79
N ASN A 233 8.57 -6.82 25.42
CA ASN A 233 8.61 -6.72 26.89
C ASN A 233 8.96 -5.37 27.53
N THR A 234 8.99 -4.26 26.85
CA THR A 234 9.26 -2.98 27.55
C THR A 234 8.41 -1.80 27.07
N ASN A 235 7.49 -1.41 27.91
CA ASN A 235 6.85 -0.10 28.12
C ASN A 235 5.85 0.47 27.10
N PRO A 236 4.68 0.94 27.58
CA PRO A 236 3.55 1.39 26.77
C PRO A 236 3.56 2.91 26.51
N ILE A 237 4.67 3.47 26.05
CA ILE A 237 4.71 4.89 25.65
C ILE A 237 5.57 5.02 24.38
N ALA A 238 4.97 4.74 23.22
CA ALA A 238 5.40 5.30 21.95
C ALA A 238 4.20 5.25 21.00
N GLU A 239 3.50 6.34 20.84
CA GLU A 239 2.36 6.47 19.92
C GLU A 239 2.76 6.65 18.46
N GLU A 240 4.05 6.59 18.12
CA GLU A 240 4.54 6.74 16.74
C GLU A 240 5.36 5.52 16.33
N ILE A 241 4.82 4.76 15.36
CA ILE A 241 5.58 3.72 14.65
C ILE A 241 6.00 4.29 13.30
N LYS A 242 7.30 4.48 13.09
CA LYS A 242 7.87 4.78 11.78
C LYS A 242 8.26 3.47 11.12
N ILE A 243 7.56 3.10 10.06
CA ILE A 243 7.88 1.91 9.26
C ILE A 243 8.82 2.35 8.14
N LEU A 244 10.08 1.97 8.25
CA LEU A 244 11.05 2.07 7.16
C LEU A 244 10.79 0.93 6.17
N SER A 245 10.75 1.29 4.89
CA SER A 245 10.67 0.43 3.69
C SER A 245 10.70 -1.08 3.95
N LEU A 246 9.59 -1.73 3.67
CA LEU A 246 9.57 -3.19 3.47
C LEU A 246 9.88 -3.49 2.01
N TYR A 247 10.82 -4.43 1.79
CA TYR A 247 11.26 -4.93 0.48
C TYR A 247 10.13 -5.47 -0.38
#